data_929642598465b57c0dfd483b61e8fcf0
#
_entry.id   929642598465b57c0dfd483b61e8fcf0
#
_cell.length_a   1.000
_cell.length_b   1.000
_cell.length_c   1.000
_cell.angle_alpha   90.00
_cell.angle_beta   90.00
_cell.angle_gamma   90.00
#
_symmetry.space_group_name_H-M   'P 1'
#
loop_
_entity.id
_entity.type
_entity.pdbx_description
1 polymer ?
#
loop_
_entity_poly.entity_id
_entity_poly.type
_entity_poly.pdbx_seq_one_letter_code
_entity_poly.pdbx_strand_id
1 'polypeptide(L)'
;MTYSPAYTIVPTYECFNRCSYCNFRADGAAPMLELEAADERFQRLRALGDGAPIEILILSGEVHPESPRRPQWFQRIHDLCQLALERGFLPHTNAGPLHPHEMAALKQVNVSMGLMLEQVTPRLLDTVHRHSPSKVPAKRLAQLDLAGELQIPFTTGLLLGLGETSDDRRDTLEAIAQCHDRWGHIQEVILQPHSPGQQQAERGTAFDLDSLPEMVATARRILPEAIAIQIPPNLVDFNPGAPGRVDVLLACLEAGARDLGGLGPRDEVNPDYDHPTPERLAAIVRPQGWQLAPRLPVYPQFLAGLDAPLATAIAATHPPHRTVH
;
A
#
# COMPACT_ATOMS: atom_id res chain seq x y z
N MET A 1 -15.37 -4.20 8.81
CA MET A 1 -14.38 -3.89 7.77
C MET A 1 -13.75 -2.52 8.01
N THR A 2 -12.55 -2.29 7.50
CA THR A 2 -11.79 -1.08 7.82
C THR A 2 -11.25 -0.37 6.57
N TYR A 3 -10.83 0.87 6.75
CA TYR A 3 -10.05 1.66 5.80
C TYR A 3 -9.12 2.60 6.57
N SER A 4 -8.03 3.05 5.97
CA SER A 4 -7.17 4.08 6.54
C SER A 4 -7.50 5.44 5.90
N PRO A 5 -7.91 6.48 6.67
CA PRO A 5 -7.96 7.84 6.18
C PRO A 5 -6.55 8.31 5.83
N ALA A 6 -6.20 8.34 4.54
CA ALA A 6 -4.83 8.51 4.08
C ALA A 6 -4.65 9.74 3.19
N TYR A 7 -3.43 10.25 3.15
CA TYR A 7 -2.95 11.20 2.16
C TYR A 7 -1.58 10.78 1.66
N THR A 8 -1.42 10.71 0.34
CA THR A 8 -0.16 10.29 -0.27
C THR A 8 0.75 11.48 -0.53
N ILE A 9 1.99 11.38 -0.05
CA ILE A 9 3.09 12.30 -0.37
C ILE A 9 4.09 11.55 -1.24
N VAL A 10 4.46 12.17 -2.38
CA VAL A 10 5.40 11.59 -3.33
C VAL A 10 6.68 12.39 -3.34
N PRO A 11 7.78 11.87 -2.75
CA PRO A 11 9.10 12.48 -2.82
C PRO A 11 9.60 12.65 -4.25
N THR A 12 9.43 11.62 -5.08
CA THR A 12 9.72 11.65 -6.51
C THR A 12 8.92 10.60 -7.28
N TYR A 13 8.49 10.96 -8.49
CA TYR A 13 7.91 10.02 -9.45
C TYR A 13 8.97 9.36 -10.34
N GLU A 14 10.22 9.83 -10.28
CA GLU A 14 11.31 9.23 -11.03
C GLU A 14 11.63 7.85 -10.47
N CYS A 15 11.64 6.84 -11.33
CA CYS A 15 11.89 5.45 -10.96
C CYS A 15 12.85 4.82 -11.96
N PHE A 16 13.87 4.09 -11.47
CA PHE A 16 14.82 3.40 -12.35
C PHE A 16 14.22 2.13 -12.99
N ASN A 17 13.12 1.60 -12.43
CA ASN A 17 12.38 0.52 -13.06
C ASN A 17 11.46 1.07 -14.16
N ARG A 18 11.24 0.24 -15.18
CA ARG A 18 10.36 0.52 -16.31
C ARG A 18 9.33 -0.61 -16.48
N CYS A 19 8.55 -0.84 -15.43
CA CYS A 19 7.44 -1.81 -15.50
C CYS A 19 6.42 -1.34 -16.54
N SER A 20 6.02 -2.19 -17.49
CA SER A 20 5.18 -1.77 -18.61
C SER A 20 3.77 -1.33 -18.16
N TYR A 21 3.28 -1.85 -17.06
CA TYR A 21 1.98 -1.54 -16.45
C TYR A 21 1.99 -0.32 -15.51
N CYS A 22 3.14 0.31 -15.27
CA CYS A 22 3.24 1.36 -14.25
C CYS A 22 2.57 2.65 -14.72
N ASN A 23 1.56 3.09 -13.97
CA ASN A 23 0.84 4.34 -14.20
C ASN A 23 1.30 5.47 -13.25
N PHE A 24 2.30 5.19 -12.42
CA PHE A 24 2.83 6.12 -11.40
C PHE A 24 4.10 6.84 -11.88
N ARG A 25 4.99 6.13 -12.59
CA ARG A 25 6.33 6.62 -12.94
C ARG A 25 6.27 7.81 -13.91
N ALA A 26 7.08 8.84 -13.66
CA ALA A 26 7.38 9.88 -14.63
C ALA A 26 8.82 9.76 -15.14
N ASP A 27 9.04 10.13 -16.40
CA ASP A 27 10.37 10.32 -16.98
C ASP A 27 10.83 11.78 -16.75
N GLY A 28 12.14 11.95 -16.52
CA GLY A 28 12.76 13.25 -16.38
C GLY A 28 13.28 13.52 -14.98
N ALA A 29 14.23 14.44 -14.90
CA ALA A 29 14.86 14.86 -13.65
C ALA A 29 14.00 15.92 -12.92
N ALA A 30 12.75 15.58 -12.60
CA ALA A 30 11.95 16.44 -11.75
C ALA A 30 12.63 16.56 -10.38
N PRO A 31 12.68 17.76 -9.78
CA PRO A 31 13.18 17.93 -8.43
C PRO A 31 12.35 17.10 -7.44
N MET A 32 13.00 16.57 -6.42
CA MET A 32 12.28 15.94 -5.31
C MET A 32 11.42 16.98 -4.59
N LEU A 33 10.30 16.52 -4.01
CA LEU A 33 9.44 17.36 -3.19
C LEU A 33 10.26 18.03 -2.06
N GLU A 34 10.21 19.35 -1.97
CA GLU A 34 10.88 20.09 -0.89
C GLU A 34 10.12 19.97 0.42
N LEU A 35 10.86 20.02 1.55
CA LEU A 35 10.28 19.85 2.88
C LEU A 35 9.31 20.97 3.23
N GLU A 36 9.62 22.20 2.82
CA GLU A 36 8.78 23.37 3.02
C GLU A 36 7.42 23.20 2.33
N ALA A 37 7.43 22.68 1.09
CA ALA A 37 6.19 22.42 0.35
C ALA A 37 5.38 21.27 0.98
N ALA A 38 6.05 20.26 1.54
CA ALA A 38 5.40 19.21 2.30
C ALA A 38 4.80 19.73 3.60
N ASP A 39 5.53 20.58 4.34
CA ASP A 39 5.05 21.18 5.58
C ASP A 39 3.79 22.03 5.36
N GLU A 40 3.77 22.86 4.34
CA GLU A 40 2.56 23.61 3.95
C GLU A 40 1.37 22.70 3.66
N ARG A 41 1.60 21.54 3.02
CA ARG A 41 0.52 20.55 2.77
C ARG A 41 0.04 19.95 4.08
N PHE A 42 0.93 19.55 4.98
CA PHE A 42 0.56 18.98 6.27
C PHE A 42 -0.19 19.98 7.15
N GLN A 43 0.20 21.24 7.15
CA GLN A 43 -0.54 22.30 7.85
C GLN A 43 -1.97 22.45 7.31
N ARG A 44 -2.15 22.44 5.98
CA ARG A 44 -3.48 22.49 5.36
C ARG A 44 -4.33 21.25 5.72
N LEU A 45 -3.71 20.06 5.73
CA LEU A 45 -4.41 18.83 6.13
C LEU A 45 -4.84 18.87 7.60
N ARG A 46 -3.98 19.37 8.51
CA ARG A 46 -4.36 19.51 9.92
C ARG A 46 -5.49 20.52 10.13
N ALA A 47 -5.58 21.55 9.32
CA ALA A 47 -6.65 22.53 9.38
C ALA A 47 -8.04 21.95 9.05
N LEU A 48 -8.11 20.75 8.47
CA LEU A 48 -9.39 20.03 8.24
C LEU A 48 -10.03 19.49 9.52
N GLY A 49 -9.33 19.51 10.64
CA GLY A 49 -9.86 19.04 11.94
C GLY A 49 -10.22 17.55 11.89
N ASP A 50 -11.47 17.20 12.20
CA ASP A 50 -11.94 15.81 12.22
C ASP A 50 -11.93 15.15 10.82
N GLY A 51 -11.84 15.93 9.74
CA GLY A 51 -11.68 15.44 8.37
C GLY A 51 -10.21 15.24 7.96
N ALA A 52 -9.24 15.46 8.85
CA ALA A 52 -7.83 15.26 8.54
C ALA A 52 -7.51 13.77 8.37
N PRO A 53 -6.60 13.42 7.44
CA PRO A 53 -6.11 12.04 7.33
C PRO A 53 -5.40 11.63 8.63
N ILE A 54 -5.34 10.33 8.86
CA ILE A 54 -4.56 9.72 9.94
C ILE A 54 -3.18 9.34 9.41
N GLU A 55 -3.18 8.73 8.23
CA GLU A 55 -2.00 8.20 7.55
C GLU A 55 -1.40 9.21 6.59
N ILE A 56 -0.07 9.33 6.62
CA ILE A 56 0.70 9.86 5.50
C ILE A 56 1.42 8.69 4.83
N LEU A 57 0.92 8.31 3.64
CA LEU A 57 1.61 7.35 2.80
C LEU A 57 2.75 8.05 2.06
N ILE A 58 4.00 7.69 2.39
CA ILE A 58 5.18 8.12 1.64
C ILE A 58 5.41 7.12 0.51
N LEU A 59 4.97 7.47 -0.68
CA LEU A 59 5.10 6.65 -1.88
C LEU A 59 6.13 7.24 -2.82
N SER A 60 7.15 6.48 -3.20
CA SER A 60 8.25 7.00 -4.03
C SER A 60 8.56 6.10 -5.22
N GLY A 61 8.98 6.72 -6.31
CA GLY A 61 9.75 6.02 -7.33
C GLY A 61 11.06 5.48 -6.74
N GLU A 62 11.48 4.33 -7.22
CA GLU A 62 12.66 3.63 -6.71
C GLU A 62 13.95 4.22 -7.31
N VAL A 63 14.94 4.49 -6.46
CA VAL A 63 16.27 4.93 -6.86
C VAL A 63 17.24 3.75 -6.81
N HIS A 64 18.04 3.57 -7.89
CA HIS A 64 18.98 2.45 -7.97
C HIS A 64 19.92 2.40 -6.74
N PRO A 65 20.18 1.22 -6.16
CA PRO A 65 20.98 1.09 -4.94
C PRO A 65 22.34 1.78 -5.00
N GLU A 66 23.01 1.74 -6.18
CA GLU A 66 24.33 2.32 -6.40
C GLU A 66 24.29 3.75 -6.96
N SER A 67 23.10 4.36 -7.05
CA SER A 67 22.99 5.73 -7.55
C SER A 67 23.59 6.74 -6.58
N PRO A 68 24.38 7.71 -7.05
CA PRO A 68 24.87 8.79 -6.21
C PRO A 68 23.74 9.67 -5.62
N ARG A 69 22.53 9.58 -6.18
CA ARG A 69 21.34 10.28 -5.68
C ARG A 69 20.67 9.55 -4.51
N ARG A 70 21.00 8.27 -4.26
CA ARG A 70 20.31 7.45 -3.26
C ARG A 70 20.39 8.03 -1.84
N PRO A 71 21.52 8.53 -1.35
CA PRO A 71 21.59 9.12 -0.02
C PRO A 71 20.64 10.32 0.15
N GLN A 72 20.57 11.21 -0.84
CA GLN A 72 19.66 12.36 -0.82
C GLN A 72 18.19 11.94 -0.90
N TRP A 73 17.86 10.96 -1.74
CA TRP A 73 16.53 10.39 -1.86
C TRP A 73 16.07 9.75 -0.54
N PHE A 74 16.93 8.94 0.05
CA PHE A 74 16.64 8.29 1.32
C PHE A 74 16.45 9.31 2.45
N GLN A 75 17.35 10.29 2.55
CA GLN A 75 17.24 11.36 3.56
C GLN A 75 15.92 12.13 3.41
N ARG A 76 15.50 12.45 2.18
CA ARG A 76 14.23 13.12 1.93
C ARG A 76 13.03 12.29 2.40
N ILE A 77 13.02 10.98 2.17
CA ILE A 77 11.96 10.08 2.68
C ILE A 77 11.93 10.10 4.20
N HIS A 78 13.09 9.95 4.83
CA HIS A 78 13.21 9.97 6.29
C HIS A 78 12.71 11.29 6.89
N ASP A 79 13.14 12.42 6.34
CA ASP A 79 12.74 13.76 6.81
C ASP A 79 11.23 13.99 6.63
N LEU A 80 10.63 13.51 5.55
CA LEU A 80 9.19 13.59 5.33
C LEU A 80 8.41 12.75 6.36
N CYS A 81 8.90 11.56 6.73
CA CYS A 81 8.31 10.76 7.79
C CYS A 81 8.40 11.48 9.15
N GLN A 82 9.56 12.03 9.47
CA GLN A 82 9.75 12.78 10.71
C GLN A 82 8.83 14.02 10.76
N LEU A 83 8.77 14.79 9.69
CA LEU A 83 7.89 15.95 9.58
C LEU A 83 6.40 15.55 9.72
N ALA A 84 5.99 14.42 9.15
CA ALA A 84 4.63 13.93 9.31
C ALA A 84 4.30 13.62 10.78
N LEU A 85 5.21 12.96 11.51
CA LEU A 85 5.07 12.71 12.95
C LEU A 85 4.98 14.01 13.74
N GLU A 86 5.84 14.99 13.47
CA GLU A 86 5.83 16.31 14.11
C GLU A 86 4.52 17.06 13.89
N ARG A 87 3.86 16.82 12.76
CA ARG A 87 2.53 17.38 12.42
C ARG A 87 1.35 16.53 12.92
N GLY A 88 1.63 15.45 13.67
CA GLY A 88 0.62 14.57 14.26
C GLY A 88 -0.05 13.62 13.28
N PHE A 89 0.66 13.22 12.23
CA PHE A 89 0.26 12.15 11.31
C PHE A 89 1.07 10.88 11.55
N LEU A 90 0.59 9.75 11.05
CA LEU A 90 1.26 8.45 11.19
C LEU A 90 1.83 8.03 9.82
N PRO A 91 3.17 8.02 9.66
CA PRO A 91 3.79 7.63 8.41
C PRO A 91 3.69 6.14 8.13
N HIS A 92 3.43 5.83 6.85
CA HIS A 92 3.59 4.53 6.21
C HIS A 92 4.42 4.69 4.95
N THR A 93 5.56 4.01 4.83
CA THR A 93 6.45 4.17 3.67
C THR A 93 6.41 2.98 2.74
N ASN A 94 6.20 3.25 1.43
CA ASN A 94 6.37 2.31 0.33
C ASN A 94 7.30 2.94 -0.73
N ALA A 95 8.60 2.64 -0.63
CA ALA A 95 9.65 3.26 -1.44
C ALA A 95 10.50 2.25 -2.24
N GLY A 96 10.02 1.01 -2.38
CA GLY A 96 10.75 -0.07 -3.03
C GLY A 96 11.79 -0.72 -2.11
N PRO A 97 12.69 -1.57 -2.67
CA PRO A 97 13.71 -2.24 -1.88
C PRO A 97 14.71 -1.29 -1.24
N LEU A 98 14.94 -1.49 0.05
CA LEU A 98 15.83 -0.70 0.90
C LEU A 98 17.07 -1.51 1.32
N HIS A 99 18.17 -0.82 1.59
CA HIS A 99 19.29 -1.43 2.29
C HIS A 99 18.93 -1.71 3.76
N PRO A 100 19.54 -2.69 4.43
CA PRO A 100 19.22 -3.02 5.83
C PRO A 100 19.28 -1.80 6.77
N HIS A 101 20.29 -0.95 6.63
CA HIS A 101 20.43 0.26 7.45
C HIS A 101 19.36 1.33 7.12
N GLU A 102 18.91 1.42 5.86
CA GLU A 102 17.84 2.32 5.45
C GLU A 102 16.49 1.86 6.04
N MET A 103 16.19 0.55 5.95
CA MET A 103 14.97 0.01 6.54
C MET A 103 14.94 0.14 8.06
N ALA A 104 16.08 -0.11 8.73
CA ALA A 104 16.21 0.06 10.17
C ALA A 104 16.03 1.52 10.61
N ALA A 105 16.54 2.48 9.83
CA ALA A 105 16.35 3.89 10.12
C ALA A 105 14.88 4.33 9.90
N LEU A 106 14.24 3.88 8.80
CA LEU A 106 12.83 4.18 8.57
C LEU A 106 11.89 3.55 9.59
N LYS A 107 12.23 2.39 10.18
CA LYS A 107 11.49 1.81 11.29
C LYS A 107 11.26 2.81 12.42
N GLN A 108 12.24 3.67 12.71
CA GLN A 108 12.16 4.62 13.83
C GLN A 108 11.15 5.76 13.61
N VAL A 109 10.77 5.99 12.36
CA VAL A 109 9.88 7.10 11.95
C VAL A 109 8.64 6.63 11.18
N ASN A 110 8.36 5.32 11.16
CA ASN A 110 7.19 4.74 10.51
C ASN A 110 6.44 3.78 11.45
N VAL A 111 5.13 3.87 11.49
CA VAL A 111 4.30 2.92 12.27
C VAL A 111 4.08 1.60 11.52
N SER A 112 4.22 1.63 10.21
CA SER A 112 4.21 0.47 9.33
C SER A 112 4.94 0.81 8.02
N MET A 113 5.29 -0.22 7.26
CA MET A 113 5.90 -0.04 5.94
C MET A 113 5.29 -1.03 4.95
N GLY A 114 5.55 -0.82 3.66
CA GLY A 114 5.02 -1.70 2.62
C GLY A 114 5.93 -1.89 1.42
N LEU A 115 5.75 -3.02 0.76
CA LEU A 115 6.33 -3.35 -0.54
C LEU A 115 5.47 -4.40 -1.23
N MET A 116 4.92 -4.08 -2.39
CA MET A 116 4.20 -5.08 -3.18
C MET A 116 5.17 -6.16 -3.67
N LEU A 117 4.89 -7.43 -3.32
CA LEU A 117 5.66 -8.58 -3.84
C LEU A 117 5.41 -8.75 -5.35
N GLU A 118 4.26 -8.33 -5.83
CA GLU A 118 3.70 -8.53 -7.17
C GLU A 118 3.40 -10.00 -7.43
N GLN A 119 4.40 -10.76 -7.89
CA GLN A 119 4.32 -12.19 -8.15
C GLN A 119 5.70 -12.85 -7.93
N VAL A 120 5.72 -14.11 -7.47
CA VAL A 120 6.98 -14.85 -7.32
C VAL A 120 7.43 -15.56 -8.60
N THR A 121 6.58 -15.61 -9.62
CA THR A 121 6.94 -16.24 -10.90
C THR A 121 8.03 -15.44 -11.64
N PRO A 122 9.11 -16.08 -12.10
CA PRO A 122 10.13 -15.41 -12.89
C PRO A 122 9.66 -15.04 -14.31
N ARG A 123 8.55 -15.62 -14.78
CA ARG A 123 7.97 -15.39 -16.12
C ARG A 123 7.76 -13.92 -16.44
N LEU A 124 7.39 -13.11 -15.43
CA LEU A 124 7.14 -11.69 -15.62
C LEU A 124 8.43 -10.89 -15.90
N LEU A 125 9.61 -11.43 -15.60
CA LEU A 125 10.91 -10.79 -15.89
C LEU A 125 11.19 -10.70 -17.39
N ASP A 126 10.62 -11.60 -18.18
CA ASP A 126 10.77 -11.59 -19.64
C ASP A 126 9.69 -10.74 -20.34
N THR A 127 8.69 -10.26 -19.60
CA THR A 127 7.55 -9.50 -20.10
C THR A 127 7.44 -8.15 -19.42
N VAL A 128 6.46 -7.97 -18.56
CA VAL A 128 6.14 -6.66 -17.91
C VAL A 128 7.23 -6.12 -16.99
N HIS A 129 8.12 -6.96 -16.48
CA HIS A 129 9.25 -6.58 -15.63
C HIS A 129 10.61 -6.60 -16.35
N ARG A 130 10.66 -6.79 -17.69
CA ARG A 130 11.91 -6.87 -18.46
C ARG A 130 12.93 -5.77 -18.16
N HIS A 131 12.45 -4.56 -17.88
CA HIS A 131 13.29 -3.40 -17.58
C HIS A 131 13.12 -2.91 -16.14
N SER A 132 12.90 -3.85 -15.21
CA SER A 132 12.57 -3.55 -13.82
C SER A 132 13.42 -4.42 -12.87
N PRO A 133 14.72 -4.11 -12.72
CA PRO A 133 15.66 -4.99 -12.02
C PRO A 133 15.40 -5.14 -10.52
N SER A 134 14.57 -4.32 -9.90
CA SER A 134 14.13 -4.51 -8.52
C SER A 134 12.91 -5.44 -8.38
N LYS A 135 12.26 -5.80 -9.50
CA LYS A 135 11.10 -6.69 -9.51
C LYS A 135 11.48 -8.18 -9.50
N VAL A 136 12.76 -8.50 -9.37
CA VAL A 136 13.21 -9.89 -9.19
C VAL A 136 12.59 -10.46 -7.89
N PRO A 137 11.82 -11.57 -7.95
CA PRO A 137 11.09 -12.11 -6.80
C PRO A 137 11.96 -12.34 -5.56
N ALA A 138 13.15 -12.92 -5.73
CA ALA A 138 14.08 -13.15 -4.63
C ALA A 138 14.48 -11.86 -3.88
N LYS A 139 14.63 -10.74 -4.60
CA LYS A 139 14.92 -9.45 -3.97
C LYS A 139 13.75 -8.94 -3.14
N ARG A 140 12.53 -9.12 -3.62
CA ARG A 140 11.32 -8.68 -2.91
C ARG A 140 11.02 -9.56 -1.71
N LEU A 141 11.18 -10.87 -1.83
CA LEU A 141 11.08 -11.80 -0.70
C LEU A 141 12.12 -11.49 0.38
N ALA A 142 13.37 -11.18 0.00
CA ALA A 142 14.39 -10.76 0.96
C ALA A 142 14.02 -9.46 1.69
N GLN A 143 13.25 -8.56 1.06
CA GLN A 143 12.74 -7.35 1.74
C GLN A 143 11.65 -7.67 2.75
N LEU A 144 10.76 -8.62 2.44
CA LEU A 144 9.75 -9.10 3.39
C LEU A 144 10.43 -9.76 4.60
N ASP A 145 11.42 -10.63 4.36
CA ASP A 145 12.19 -11.26 5.44
C ASP A 145 12.94 -10.22 6.30
N LEU A 146 13.58 -9.23 5.67
CA LEU A 146 14.25 -8.14 6.40
C LEU A 146 13.27 -7.31 7.26
N ALA A 147 12.09 -7.01 6.74
CA ALA A 147 11.05 -6.33 7.52
C ALA A 147 10.62 -7.18 8.73
N GLY A 148 10.54 -8.50 8.54
CA GLY A 148 10.24 -9.45 9.60
C GLY A 148 11.34 -9.55 10.66
N GLU A 149 12.60 -9.63 10.27
CA GLU A 149 13.74 -9.58 11.19
C GLU A 149 13.74 -8.29 12.04
N LEU A 150 13.38 -7.18 11.43
CA LEU A 150 13.27 -5.88 12.11
C LEU A 150 11.94 -5.72 12.85
N GLN A 151 11.01 -6.67 12.78
CA GLN A 151 9.68 -6.60 13.41
C GLN A 151 8.90 -5.33 13.02
N ILE A 152 8.92 -5.00 11.73
CA ILE A 152 8.16 -3.88 11.17
C ILE A 152 6.79 -4.38 10.74
N PRO A 153 5.65 -3.82 11.22
CA PRO A 153 4.34 -4.12 10.67
C PRO A 153 4.33 -3.84 9.16
N PHE A 154 4.07 -4.86 8.34
CA PHE A 154 4.35 -4.76 6.91
C PHE A 154 3.14 -5.08 6.04
N THR A 155 2.91 -4.24 5.04
CA THR A 155 1.90 -4.45 3.99
C THR A 155 2.60 -4.94 2.73
N THR A 156 2.05 -6.01 2.13
CA THR A 156 2.51 -6.52 0.84
C THR A 156 1.31 -6.84 -0.05
N GLY A 157 1.52 -7.43 -1.20
CA GLY A 157 0.39 -7.79 -2.06
C GLY A 157 0.77 -8.32 -3.42
N LEU A 158 -0.26 -8.71 -4.15
CA LEU A 158 -0.21 -9.20 -5.52
C LEU A 158 -0.84 -8.19 -6.46
N LEU A 159 -0.20 -7.96 -7.59
CA LEU A 159 -0.84 -7.33 -8.74
C LEU A 159 -1.33 -8.43 -9.68
N LEU A 160 -2.62 -8.42 -9.98
CA LEU A 160 -3.33 -9.49 -10.69
C LEU A 160 -3.56 -9.10 -12.15
N GLY A 161 -3.34 -10.03 -13.10
CA GLY A 161 -3.61 -9.80 -14.53
C GLY A 161 -2.40 -9.31 -15.31
N LEU A 162 -1.17 -9.59 -14.84
CA LEU A 162 0.08 -9.24 -15.53
C LEU A 162 0.57 -10.32 -16.50
N GLY A 163 -0.14 -11.44 -16.64
CA GLY A 163 0.26 -12.61 -17.42
C GLY A 163 0.69 -13.80 -16.58
N GLU A 164 0.51 -13.71 -15.26
CA GLU A 164 0.67 -14.81 -14.31
C GLU A 164 -0.50 -15.80 -14.42
N THR A 165 -0.28 -17.03 -13.97
CA THR A 165 -1.30 -18.08 -13.87
C THR A 165 -1.94 -18.12 -12.49
N SER A 166 -3.03 -18.90 -12.33
CA SER A 166 -3.64 -19.15 -11.02
C SER A 166 -2.68 -19.87 -10.05
N ASP A 167 -1.80 -20.73 -10.58
CA ASP A 167 -0.78 -21.39 -9.78
C ASP A 167 0.29 -20.39 -9.32
N ASP A 168 0.76 -19.50 -10.22
CA ASP A 168 1.69 -18.42 -9.83
C ASP A 168 1.13 -17.55 -8.69
N ARG A 169 -0.19 -17.24 -8.71
CA ARG A 169 -0.86 -16.48 -7.63
C ARG A 169 -0.87 -17.27 -6.32
N ARG A 170 -1.16 -18.57 -6.40
CA ARG A 170 -1.14 -19.45 -5.23
C ARG A 170 0.26 -19.52 -4.62
N ASP A 171 1.28 -19.77 -5.44
CA ASP A 171 2.68 -19.81 -5.00
C ASP A 171 3.10 -18.51 -4.32
N THR A 172 2.62 -17.36 -4.85
CA THR A 172 2.88 -16.04 -4.27
C THR A 172 2.23 -15.90 -2.89
N LEU A 173 0.97 -16.31 -2.72
CA LEU A 173 0.29 -16.29 -1.43
C LEU A 173 0.95 -17.21 -0.42
N GLU A 174 1.37 -18.41 -0.84
CA GLU A 174 2.09 -19.37 0.01
C GLU A 174 3.45 -18.82 0.45
N ALA A 175 4.18 -18.13 -0.43
CA ALA A 175 5.44 -17.47 -0.07
C ALA A 175 5.23 -16.36 0.97
N ILE A 176 4.15 -15.57 0.86
CA ILE A 176 3.77 -14.56 1.84
C ILE A 176 3.41 -15.22 3.19
N ALA A 177 2.59 -16.29 3.16
CA ALA A 177 2.20 -17.02 4.36
C ALA A 177 3.43 -17.59 5.09
N GLN A 178 4.34 -18.24 4.37
CA GLN A 178 5.58 -18.77 4.92
C GLN A 178 6.49 -17.70 5.52
N CYS A 179 6.54 -16.49 4.91
CA CYS A 179 7.27 -15.37 5.49
C CYS A 179 6.61 -14.90 6.80
N HIS A 180 5.28 -14.79 6.82
CA HIS A 180 4.54 -14.43 8.03
C HIS A 180 4.70 -15.49 9.14
N ASP A 181 4.66 -16.78 8.80
CA ASP A 181 4.84 -17.88 9.77
C ASP A 181 6.20 -17.81 10.46
N ARG A 182 7.24 -17.32 9.77
CA ARG A 182 8.58 -17.14 10.37
C ARG A 182 8.66 -15.93 11.30
N TRP A 183 8.02 -14.82 10.94
CA TRP A 183 8.29 -13.53 11.56
C TRP A 183 7.07 -12.88 12.23
N GLY A 184 5.85 -13.25 11.85
CA GLY A 184 4.61 -12.73 12.42
C GLY A 184 4.30 -11.26 12.12
N HIS A 185 4.93 -10.64 11.10
CA HIS A 185 4.96 -9.20 10.92
C HIS A 185 4.06 -8.67 9.79
N ILE A 186 3.59 -9.54 8.88
CA ILE A 186 2.73 -9.11 7.77
C ILE A 186 1.33 -8.83 8.30
N GLN A 187 0.92 -7.57 8.23
CA GLN A 187 -0.39 -7.12 8.72
C GLN A 187 -1.48 -7.19 7.65
N GLU A 188 -1.10 -7.06 6.37
CA GLU A 188 -2.06 -6.86 5.29
C GLU A 188 -1.51 -7.36 3.96
N VAL A 189 -2.39 -7.98 3.15
CA VAL A 189 -2.12 -8.40 1.78
C VAL A 189 -3.13 -7.75 0.85
N ILE A 190 -2.62 -6.95 -0.09
CA ILE A 190 -3.40 -6.27 -1.12
C ILE A 190 -3.58 -7.20 -2.31
N LEU A 191 -4.81 -7.44 -2.73
CA LEU A 191 -5.14 -8.07 -4.01
C LEU A 191 -5.54 -6.98 -4.99
N GLN A 192 -4.58 -6.47 -5.75
CA GLN A 192 -4.77 -5.35 -6.66
C GLN A 192 -5.05 -5.85 -8.08
N PRO A 193 -6.25 -5.64 -8.64
CA PRO A 193 -6.51 -5.94 -10.04
C PRO A 193 -5.76 -4.93 -10.93
N HIS A 194 -5.09 -5.42 -11.98
CA HIS A 194 -4.51 -4.57 -13.00
C HIS A 194 -5.63 -3.80 -13.72
N SER A 195 -5.50 -2.49 -13.70
CA SER A 195 -6.40 -1.55 -14.36
C SER A 195 -5.60 -0.72 -15.36
N PRO A 196 -5.98 -0.71 -16.66
CA PRO A 196 -5.27 0.06 -17.68
C PRO A 196 -5.30 1.56 -17.38
N GLY A 197 -4.15 2.22 -17.48
CA GLY A 197 -4.00 3.66 -17.20
C GLY A 197 -3.36 4.41 -18.37
N GLN A 198 -3.47 5.73 -18.34
CA GLN A 198 -3.04 6.60 -19.44
C GLN A 198 -1.51 6.73 -19.54
N GLN A 199 -0.78 6.57 -18.45
CA GLN A 199 0.67 6.71 -18.39
C GLN A 199 1.42 5.38 -18.59
N GLN A 200 0.71 4.26 -18.71
CA GLN A 200 1.31 2.95 -18.93
C GLN A 200 1.98 2.89 -20.31
N ALA A 201 3.21 2.34 -20.35
CA ALA A 201 3.95 2.17 -21.61
C ALA A 201 3.24 1.19 -22.55
N GLU A 202 2.62 0.14 -21.98
CA GLU A 202 1.80 -0.82 -22.68
C GLU A 202 0.47 -0.94 -21.90
N ARG A 203 -0.62 -0.54 -22.54
CA ARG A 203 -1.96 -0.75 -21.99
C ARG A 203 -2.29 -2.24 -22.09
N GLY A 204 -2.00 -2.98 -21.03
CA GLY A 204 -2.38 -4.38 -20.90
C GLY A 204 -3.91 -4.55 -20.84
N THR A 205 -4.34 -5.82 -20.85
CA THR A 205 -5.75 -6.15 -20.60
C THR A 205 -6.05 -5.95 -19.12
N ALA A 206 -7.20 -5.36 -18.79
CA ALA A 206 -7.68 -5.29 -17.42
C ALA A 206 -7.85 -6.70 -16.83
N PHE A 207 -7.63 -6.84 -15.53
CA PHE A 207 -7.96 -8.07 -14.82
C PHE A 207 -9.47 -8.33 -14.88
N ASP A 208 -9.85 -9.58 -15.05
CA ASP A 208 -11.26 -9.98 -15.00
C ASP A 208 -11.79 -9.89 -13.57
N LEU A 209 -12.56 -8.83 -13.29
CA LEU A 209 -13.11 -8.57 -11.98
C LEU A 209 -14.09 -9.64 -11.50
N ASP A 210 -14.73 -10.41 -12.39
CA ASP A 210 -15.61 -11.52 -12.01
C ASP A 210 -14.84 -12.65 -11.32
N SER A 211 -13.53 -12.75 -11.57
CA SER A 211 -12.63 -13.71 -10.91
C SER A 211 -12.09 -13.24 -9.56
N LEU A 212 -12.28 -11.97 -9.19
CA LEU A 212 -11.68 -11.41 -7.98
C LEU A 212 -12.22 -12.02 -6.67
N PRO A 213 -13.52 -12.28 -6.51
CA PRO A 213 -14.04 -12.93 -5.30
C PRO A 213 -13.45 -14.34 -5.06
N GLU A 214 -13.25 -15.12 -6.12
CA GLU A 214 -12.60 -16.44 -6.01
C GLU A 214 -11.13 -16.29 -5.59
N MET A 215 -10.44 -15.28 -6.10
CA MET A 215 -9.06 -14.96 -5.71
C MET A 215 -8.99 -14.58 -4.23
N VAL A 216 -9.94 -13.78 -3.73
CA VAL A 216 -10.05 -13.44 -2.30
C VAL A 216 -10.31 -14.68 -1.44
N ALA A 217 -11.24 -15.55 -1.86
CA ALA A 217 -11.51 -16.81 -1.16
C ALA A 217 -10.28 -17.72 -1.13
N THR A 218 -9.50 -17.74 -2.20
CA THR A 218 -8.24 -18.50 -2.28
C THR A 218 -7.21 -17.91 -1.33
N ALA A 219 -7.03 -16.59 -1.33
CA ALA A 219 -6.13 -15.90 -0.41
C ALA A 219 -6.53 -16.15 1.06
N ARG A 220 -7.84 -16.12 1.38
CA ARG A 220 -8.30 -16.38 2.75
C ARG A 220 -8.03 -17.81 3.22
N ARG A 221 -8.04 -18.80 2.32
CA ARG A 221 -7.68 -20.19 2.66
C ARG A 221 -6.19 -20.39 2.91
N ILE A 222 -5.34 -19.62 2.24
CA ILE A 222 -3.88 -19.78 2.29
C ILE A 222 -3.25 -18.91 3.39
N LEU A 223 -3.68 -17.65 3.48
CA LEU A 223 -3.10 -16.71 4.42
C LEU A 223 -3.58 -16.97 5.86
N PRO A 224 -2.72 -16.82 6.88
CA PRO A 224 -3.13 -16.77 8.27
C PRO A 224 -4.27 -15.75 8.53
N GLU A 225 -5.18 -16.08 9.45
CA GLU A 225 -6.33 -15.22 9.77
C GLU A 225 -5.91 -13.83 10.27
N ALA A 226 -4.75 -13.74 10.92
CA ALA A 226 -4.18 -12.48 11.41
C ALA A 226 -3.84 -11.48 10.30
N ILE A 227 -3.68 -11.95 9.05
CA ILE A 227 -3.41 -11.08 7.90
C ILE A 227 -4.73 -10.58 7.32
N ALA A 228 -4.92 -9.27 7.28
CA ALA A 228 -6.05 -8.66 6.59
C ALA A 228 -5.89 -8.79 5.06
N ILE A 229 -6.98 -9.10 4.36
CA ILE A 229 -7.03 -9.05 2.90
C ILE A 229 -7.65 -7.72 2.49
N GLN A 230 -6.88 -6.93 1.75
CA GLN A 230 -7.30 -5.62 1.23
C GLN A 230 -7.71 -5.72 -0.24
N ILE A 231 -8.79 -5.03 -0.58
CA ILE A 231 -9.23 -4.79 -1.96
C ILE A 231 -9.28 -3.28 -2.20
N PRO A 232 -8.56 -2.73 -3.19
CA PRO A 232 -8.67 -1.33 -3.57
C PRO A 232 -10.05 -1.04 -4.18
N PRO A 233 -10.94 -0.27 -3.53
CA PRO A 233 -12.33 -0.15 -3.97
C PRO A 233 -12.45 0.63 -5.29
N ASN A 234 -11.60 1.61 -5.52
CA ASN A 234 -11.57 2.39 -6.77
C ASN A 234 -11.29 1.55 -8.03
N LEU A 235 -10.56 0.44 -7.88
CA LEU A 235 -10.25 -0.46 -8.99
C LEU A 235 -11.32 -1.54 -9.21
N VAL A 236 -12.28 -1.67 -8.29
CA VAL A 236 -13.33 -2.69 -8.34
C VAL A 236 -14.68 -2.07 -8.73
N ASP A 237 -15.05 -0.92 -8.15
CA ASP A 237 -16.40 -0.36 -8.30
C ASP A 237 -16.48 0.91 -9.15
N PHE A 238 -15.41 1.70 -9.23
CA PHE A 238 -15.53 3.12 -9.59
C PHE A 238 -14.83 3.51 -10.89
N ASN A 239 -14.81 2.64 -11.89
CA ASN A 239 -14.28 3.02 -13.19
C ASN A 239 -15.12 4.17 -13.78
N PRO A 240 -14.52 5.37 -14.07
CA PRO A 240 -15.23 6.49 -14.68
C PRO A 240 -15.89 6.07 -16.00
N GLY A 241 -17.23 6.19 -16.06
CA GLY A 241 -18.01 5.88 -17.26
C GLY A 241 -18.49 4.44 -17.41
N ALA A 242 -18.22 3.55 -16.47
CA ALA A 242 -18.85 2.24 -16.37
C ALA A 242 -19.85 2.17 -15.20
N PRO A 243 -20.92 1.36 -15.28
CA PRO A 243 -21.71 1.05 -14.09
C PRO A 243 -20.79 0.39 -13.06
N GLY A 244 -20.78 0.93 -11.83
CA GLY A 244 -19.94 0.41 -10.75
C GLY A 244 -20.23 -1.06 -10.46
N ARG A 245 -19.18 -1.82 -10.11
CA ARG A 245 -19.25 -3.25 -9.78
C ARG A 245 -19.40 -3.46 -8.28
N VAL A 246 -20.44 -2.82 -7.68
CA VAL A 246 -20.82 -3.01 -6.28
C VAL A 246 -20.98 -4.48 -5.95
N ASP A 247 -21.53 -5.27 -6.88
CA ASP A 247 -21.69 -6.71 -6.76
C ASP A 247 -20.36 -7.42 -6.49
N VAL A 248 -19.29 -7.07 -7.22
CA VAL A 248 -17.95 -7.65 -7.03
C VAL A 248 -17.36 -7.23 -5.69
N LEU A 249 -17.47 -5.95 -5.29
CA LEU A 249 -17.00 -5.50 -3.99
C LEU A 249 -17.65 -6.30 -2.86
N LEU A 250 -18.98 -6.42 -2.88
CA LEU A 250 -19.72 -7.17 -1.86
C LEU A 250 -19.34 -8.65 -1.87
N ALA A 251 -19.21 -9.28 -3.04
CA ALA A 251 -18.76 -10.66 -3.14
C ALA A 251 -17.34 -10.86 -2.59
N CYS A 252 -16.42 -9.89 -2.79
CA CYS A 252 -15.10 -9.93 -2.17
C CYS A 252 -15.16 -9.87 -0.63
N LEU A 253 -16.06 -9.07 -0.06
CA LEU A 253 -16.26 -9.01 1.39
C LEU A 253 -16.79 -10.34 1.94
N GLU A 254 -17.77 -10.94 1.26
CA GLU A 254 -18.29 -12.26 1.61
C GLU A 254 -17.20 -13.34 1.51
N ALA A 255 -16.32 -13.23 0.51
CA ALA A 255 -15.19 -14.14 0.30
C ALA A 255 -14.05 -13.99 1.33
N GLY A 256 -14.05 -12.92 2.14
CA GLY A 256 -13.08 -12.77 3.23
C GLY A 256 -12.22 -11.50 3.20
N ALA A 257 -12.43 -10.57 2.27
CA ALA A 257 -11.80 -9.26 2.34
C ALA A 257 -12.33 -8.48 3.57
N ARG A 258 -11.45 -7.75 4.26
CA ARG A 258 -11.80 -7.03 5.50
C ARG A 258 -11.29 -5.60 5.52
N ASP A 259 -10.51 -5.20 4.54
CA ASP A 259 -9.93 -3.85 4.45
C ASP A 259 -10.07 -3.28 3.04
N LEU A 260 -10.23 -1.96 2.96
CA LEU A 260 -10.33 -1.20 1.72
C LEU A 260 -9.11 -0.31 1.46
N GLY A 261 -8.08 -0.43 2.31
CA GLY A 261 -6.83 0.29 2.17
C GLY A 261 -6.86 1.76 2.56
N GLY A 262 -5.87 2.48 2.10
CA GLY A 262 -5.77 3.92 2.27
C GLY A 262 -6.72 4.66 1.34
N LEU A 263 -7.70 5.36 1.89
CA LEU A 263 -8.61 6.23 1.13
C LEU A 263 -8.17 7.69 1.27
N GLY A 264 -7.81 8.29 0.17
CA GLY A 264 -7.37 9.68 0.07
C GLY A 264 -8.07 10.42 -1.07
N PRO A 265 -7.78 11.72 -1.25
CA PRO A 265 -8.40 12.50 -2.32
C PRO A 265 -7.98 12.06 -3.72
N ARG A 266 -6.87 11.33 -3.84
CA ARG A 266 -6.33 10.85 -5.10
C ARG A 266 -5.55 9.55 -4.89
N ASP A 267 -5.71 8.60 -5.81
CA ASP A 267 -4.82 7.45 -5.95
C ASP A 267 -3.62 7.85 -6.82
N GLU A 268 -2.42 7.98 -6.21
CA GLU A 268 -1.20 8.34 -6.94
C GLU A 268 -0.66 7.18 -7.78
N VAL A 269 -1.02 5.95 -7.46
CA VAL A 269 -0.64 4.75 -8.25
C VAL A 269 -1.53 4.59 -9.48
N ASN A 270 -2.82 4.84 -9.31
CA ASN A 270 -3.84 4.69 -10.37
C ASN A 270 -4.62 6.01 -10.53
N PRO A 271 -3.98 7.10 -11.00
CA PRO A 271 -4.56 8.43 -11.00
C PRO A 271 -5.77 8.62 -11.95
N ASP A 272 -6.04 7.61 -12.78
CA ASP A 272 -7.23 7.58 -13.65
C ASP A 272 -8.47 7.02 -12.94
N TYR A 273 -8.34 6.57 -11.67
CA TYR A 273 -9.38 5.90 -10.89
C TYR A 273 -9.55 6.61 -9.55
N ASP A 274 -10.58 7.44 -9.43
CA ASP A 274 -10.85 8.19 -8.22
C ASP A 274 -11.27 7.29 -7.06
N HIS A 275 -10.80 7.58 -5.85
CA HIS A 275 -11.29 6.90 -4.66
C HIS A 275 -12.75 7.27 -4.38
N PRO A 276 -13.59 6.29 -4.01
CA PRO A 276 -14.89 6.58 -3.44
C PRO A 276 -14.75 7.22 -2.07
N THR A 277 -15.71 8.05 -1.68
CA THR A 277 -15.71 8.59 -0.32
C THR A 277 -16.10 7.50 0.71
N PRO A 278 -15.60 7.60 1.95
CA PRO A 278 -15.98 6.67 3.02
C PRO A 278 -17.50 6.59 3.23
N GLU A 279 -18.22 7.72 3.09
CA GLU A 279 -19.69 7.78 3.23
C GLU A 279 -20.39 6.97 2.13
N ARG A 280 -19.90 7.08 0.88
CA ARG A 280 -20.41 6.29 -0.24
C ARG A 280 -20.18 4.79 -0.03
N LEU A 281 -18.98 4.42 0.39
CA LEU A 281 -18.66 3.02 0.72
C LEU A 281 -19.53 2.50 1.87
N ALA A 282 -19.68 3.29 2.95
CA ALA A 282 -20.55 2.94 4.08
C ALA A 282 -22.02 2.75 3.64
N ALA A 283 -22.52 3.59 2.73
CA ALA A 283 -23.87 3.45 2.18
C ALA A 283 -24.06 2.16 1.36
N ILE A 284 -23.00 1.69 0.69
CA ILE A 284 -22.99 0.43 -0.09
C ILE A 284 -23.00 -0.79 0.85
N VAL A 285 -22.12 -0.80 1.87
CA VAL A 285 -21.89 -2.01 2.66
C VAL A 285 -22.87 -2.21 3.82
N ARG A 286 -23.44 -1.11 4.35
CA ARG A 286 -24.36 -1.15 5.49
C ARG A 286 -25.65 -1.97 5.24
N PRO A 287 -26.32 -1.91 4.08
CA PRO A 287 -27.50 -2.74 3.81
C PRO A 287 -27.21 -4.24 3.84
N GLN A 288 -25.95 -4.66 3.68
CA GLN A 288 -25.50 -6.05 3.76
C GLN A 288 -25.01 -6.44 5.17
N GLY A 289 -25.26 -5.60 6.17
CA GLY A 289 -24.86 -5.86 7.56
C GLY A 289 -23.38 -5.54 7.89
N TRP A 290 -22.63 -4.95 6.96
CA TRP A 290 -21.25 -4.54 7.21
C TRP A 290 -21.17 -3.15 7.83
N GLN A 291 -20.19 -2.96 8.72
CA GLN A 291 -19.83 -1.64 9.23
C GLN A 291 -18.45 -1.26 8.67
N LEU A 292 -18.33 -0.04 8.15
CA LEU A 292 -17.07 0.55 7.71
C LEU A 292 -16.53 1.46 8.81
N ALA A 293 -15.31 1.20 9.28
CA ALA A 293 -14.67 1.98 10.33
C ALA A 293 -13.25 2.44 9.90
N PRO A 294 -12.85 3.65 10.27
CA PRO A 294 -11.47 4.09 10.08
C PRO A 294 -10.52 3.29 10.99
N ARG A 295 -9.30 3.03 10.48
CA ARG A 295 -8.20 2.43 11.25
C ARG A 295 -6.92 3.26 11.17
N LEU A 296 -5.98 2.95 12.03
CA LEU A 296 -4.59 3.41 11.92
C LEU A 296 -3.87 2.69 10.77
N PRO A 297 -2.77 3.23 10.22
CA PRO A 297 -1.92 2.53 9.25
C PRO A 297 -1.20 1.31 9.83
N VAL A 298 -1.29 1.09 11.11
CA VAL A 298 -0.82 -0.10 11.83
C VAL A 298 -2.00 -0.80 12.51
N TYR A 299 -2.09 -2.13 12.37
CA TYR A 299 -3.19 -2.90 12.95
C TYR A 299 -2.99 -3.09 14.47
N PRO A 300 -4.09 -3.23 15.25
CA PRO A 300 -4.02 -3.25 16.72
C PRO A 300 -3.06 -4.28 17.32
N GLN A 301 -2.95 -5.47 16.71
CA GLN A 301 -2.07 -6.54 17.18
C GLN A 301 -0.58 -6.20 17.10
N PHE A 302 -0.19 -5.19 16.33
CA PHE A 302 1.20 -4.77 16.17
C PHE A 302 1.58 -3.56 17.03
N LEU A 303 0.61 -2.90 17.67
CA LEU A 303 0.86 -1.68 18.46
C LEU A 303 1.87 -1.91 19.60
N ALA A 304 1.81 -3.06 20.25
CA ALA A 304 2.71 -3.38 21.35
C ALA A 304 4.18 -3.58 20.94
N GLY A 305 4.44 -3.82 19.64
CA GLY A 305 5.78 -3.98 19.08
C GLY A 305 6.42 -2.69 18.57
N LEU A 306 5.70 -1.56 18.61
CA LEU A 306 6.24 -0.28 18.17
C LEU A 306 7.19 0.31 19.20
N ASP A 307 8.21 1.04 18.70
CA ASP A 307 9.13 1.77 19.53
C ASP A 307 8.41 2.90 20.31
N ALA A 308 8.88 3.19 21.53
CA ALA A 308 8.21 4.10 22.45
C ALA A 308 7.84 5.48 21.87
N PRO A 309 8.68 6.13 21.02
CA PRO A 309 8.30 7.40 20.39
C PRO A 309 7.07 7.28 19.48
N LEU A 310 6.96 6.21 18.70
CA LEU A 310 5.82 5.96 17.81
C LEU A 310 4.55 5.63 18.60
N ALA A 311 4.66 4.81 19.64
CA ALA A 311 3.55 4.53 20.54
C ALA A 311 3.03 5.81 21.21
N THR A 312 3.92 6.72 21.61
CA THR A 312 3.57 8.02 22.16
C THR A 312 2.88 8.91 21.13
N ALA A 313 3.37 8.96 19.90
CA ALA A 313 2.74 9.72 18.81
C ALA A 313 1.31 9.22 18.53
N ILE A 314 1.09 7.91 18.52
CA ILE A 314 -0.25 7.32 18.36
C ILE A 314 -1.16 7.73 19.51
N ALA A 315 -0.70 7.60 20.77
CA ALA A 315 -1.50 7.93 21.94
C ALA A 315 -1.86 9.43 22.01
N ALA A 316 -0.97 10.30 21.55
CA ALA A 316 -1.20 11.74 21.53
C ALA A 316 -2.22 12.18 20.45
N THR A 317 -2.22 11.51 19.31
CA THR A 317 -3.06 11.88 18.17
C THR A 317 -4.35 11.07 18.06
N HIS A 318 -4.34 9.83 18.56
CA HIS A 318 -5.47 8.88 18.50
C HIS A 318 -5.63 8.16 19.85
N PRO A 319 -6.07 8.86 20.92
CA PRO A 319 -6.24 8.24 22.21
C PRO A 319 -7.29 7.11 22.16
N PRO A 320 -7.10 6.02 22.93
CA PRO A 320 -7.91 4.79 22.86
C PRO A 320 -9.42 4.98 23.16
N HIS A 321 -9.86 6.15 23.59
CA HIS A 321 -11.25 6.48 23.90
C HIS A 321 -12.03 7.13 22.74
N ARG A 322 -11.44 7.30 21.57
CA ARG A 322 -12.13 7.77 20.35
C ARG A 322 -12.56 6.65 19.39
N THR A 323 -12.56 5.41 19.81
CA THR A 323 -13.28 4.37 19.08
C THR A 323 -14.76 4.70 19.12
N VAL A 324 -15.23 5.31 18.05
CA VAL A 324 -16.68 5.48 17.81
C VAL A 324 -17.26 4.10 17.71
N HIS A 325 -18.12 3.78 18.67
CA HIS A 325 -18.96 2.57 18.70
C HIS A 325 -19.98 2.59 17.57
#